data_97ccea377bb6aa733684d38371a4b8f9
#
_entry.id   97ccea377bb6aa733684d38371a4b8f9
#
_cell.length_a   1.000
_cell.length_b   1.000
_cell.length_c   1.000
_cell.angle_alpha   90.00
_cell.angle_beta   90.00
_cell.angle_gamma   90.00
#
_symmetry.space_group_name_H-M   'P 1'
#
loop_
_entity.id
_entity.type
_entity.pdbx_description
1 polymer ?
#
loop_
_entity_poly.entity_id
_entity_poly.type
_entity_poly.pdbx_seq_one_letter_code
_entity_poly.pdbx_strand_id
1 'polypeptide(L)'
;VDEFAEQVDLTGFVTLIPFCPEVISLVTVDSTNSELIRRCSQGVLPPWTVVVAAEQSAGRGRLDRNWQSEPGGGLWCSVLVDLSGCDVPTWLPLVAGLAVFDACTQLGATLELKWPNDVTAGGAKLGGILIESAGAPQQWVVGIGINVAVAHFPNSVALADVCEPAPEVPNVLIAVLGSLHSHVESWRNANWDPSSQSARYHSVCSSIGATLSITRPNEEPFTAEGIGLDESGHLVIARAGKKAEIVVAADVVHATLAPCIPKNF
;
A
#
# COMPACT_ATOMS: atom_id res chain seq x y z
N VAL A 1 -29.25 8.67 18.25
CA VAL A 1 -27.97 9.26 18.59
C VAL A 1 -27.22 8.17 19.34
N ASP A 2 -26.05 7.75 18.90
CA ASP A 2 -25.11 6.77 19.49
C ASP A 2 -25.28 5.27 19.14
N GLU A 3 -25.59 4.93 17.91
CA GLU A 3 -25.58 3.53 17.47
C GLU A 3 -24.37 3.16 16.54
N PHE A 4 -23.43 4.09 16.30
CA PHE A 4 -22.30 3.88 15.39
C PHE A 4 -20.89 3.87 16.05
N ALA A 5 -20.83 3.82 17.39
CA ALA A 5 -19.58 3.63 18.11
C ALA A 5 -19.40 2.17 18.57
N GLU A 6 -19.81 1.19 17.77
CA GLU A 6 -19.34 -0.17 18.00
C GLU A 6 -17.85 -0.19 17.64
N GLN A 7 -17.05 -0.11 18.71
CA GLN A 7 -15.64 -0.48 18.72
C GLN A 7 -15.52 -1.76 17.91
N VAL A 8 -14.79 -1.75 16.80
CA VAL A 8 -14.48 -3.00 16.10
C VAL A 8 -13.73 -3.85 17.10
N ASP A 9 -14.45 -4.73 17.80
CA ASP A 9 -13.87 -5.63 18.78
C ASP A 9 -13.04 -6.68 18.03
N LEU A 10 -11.77 -6.36 17.83
CA LEU A 10 -10.79 -7.25 17.21
C LEU A 10 -10.18 -8.23 18.22
N THR A 11 -10.56 -8.18 19.50
CA THR A 11 -9.97 -9.06 20.54
C THR A 11 -10.22 -10.54 20.26
N GLY A 12 -11.37 -10.88 19.67
CA GLY A 12 -11.67 -12.25 19.20
C GLY A 12 -10.87 -12.67 17.95
N PHE A 13 -10.37 -11.71 17.17
CA PHE A 13 -9.64 -11.99 15.92
C PHE A 13 -8.13 -12.15 16.12
N VAL A 14 -7.55 -11.67 17.23
CA VAL A 14 -6.11 -11.81 17.55
C VAL A 14 -5.71 -13.28 17.60
N THR A 15 -6.58 -14.19 18.06
CA THR A 15 -6.33 -15.63 18.09
C THR A 15 -6.22 -16.26 16.70
N LEU A 16 -6.71 -15.57 15.66
CA LEU A 16 -6.63 -16.03 14.27
C LEU A 16 -5.33 -15.60 13.56
N ILE A 17 -4.49 -14.78 14.22
CA ILE A 17 -3.25 -14.24 13.66
C ILE A 17 -2.08 -14.60 14.60
N PRO A 18 -1.65 -15.87 14.64
CA PRO A 18 -0.74 -16.38 15.67
C PRO A 18 0.67 -15.79 15.61
N PHE A 19 1.05 -15.15 14.51
CA PHE A 19 2.33 -14.45 14.35
C PHE A 19 2.28 -12.98 14.84
N CYS A 20 1.10 -12.42 15.12
CA CYS A 20 0.95 -11.08 15.69
C CYS A 20 0.96 -11.17 17.21
N PRO A 21 2.01 -10.70 17.89
CA PRO A 21 2.09 -10.77 19.35
C PRO A 21 1.12 -9.80 20.03
N GLU A 22 0.77 -8.70 19.34
CA GLU A 22 -0.11 -7.66 19.88
C GLU A 22 -0.86 -6.95 18.74
N VAL A 23 -2.17 -6.79 18.91
CA VAL A 23 -3.03 -5.96 18.07
C VAL A 23 -3.68 -4.89 18.94
N ILE A 24 -3.36 -3.64 18.67
CA ILE A 24 -3.83 -2.45 19.40
C ILE A 24 -4.96 -1.83 18.58
N SER A 25 -6.19 -1.98 19.06
CA SER A 25 -7.38 -1.41 18.42
C SER A 25 -7.74 -0.08 19.06
N LEU A 26 -7.94 0.94 18.23
CA LEU A 26 -8.25 2.30 18.64
C LEU A 26 -9.54 2.76 17.94
N VAL A 27 -10.39 3.51 18.66
CA VAL A 27 -11.57 4.13 18.06
C VAL A 27 -11.12 5.26 17.13
N THR A 28 -10.34 6.20 17.65
CA THR A 28 -9.81 7.33 16.89
C THR A 28 -8.34 7.54 17.21
N VAL A 29 -7.57 7.88 16.21
CA VAL A 29 -6.14 8.24 16.34
C VAL A 29 -5.80 9.34 15.32
N ASP A 30 -4.71 10.06 15.51
CA ASP A 30 -4.20 10.99 14.48
C ASP A 30 -3.81 10.22 13.20
N SER A 31 -2.93 9.24 13.34
CA SER A 31 -2.50 8.30 12.29
C SER A 31 -2.01 7.02 12.94
N THR A 32 -2.39 5.86 12.39
CA THR A 32 -1.92 4.55 12.85
C THR A 32 -0.40 4.42 12.75
N ASN A 33 0.23 4.98 11.71
CA ASN A 33 1.69 5.04 11.59
C ASN A 33 2.30 5.89 12.70
N SER A 34 1.77 7.09 12.92
CA SER A 34 2.27 8.00 13.97
C SER A 34 2.16 7.37 15.36
N GLU A 35 1.06 6.69 15.64
CA GLU A 35 0.85 6.00 16.91
C GLU A 35 1.85 4.85 17.10
N LEU A 36 2.04 4.02 16.08
CA LEU A 36 2.99 2.91 16.17
C LEU A 36 4.42 3.41 16.34
N ILE A 37 4.85 4.44 15.60
CA ILE A 37 6.16 5.10 15.78
C ILE A 37 6.30 5.66 17.20
N ARG A 38 5.26 6.32 17.72
CA ARG A 38 5.23 6.88 19.07
C ARG A 38 5.43 5.81 20.13
N ARG A 39 4.78 4.66 19.96
CA ARG A 39 4.96 3.50 20.87
C ARG A 39 6.37 2.89 20.76
N CYS A 40 6.92 2.76 19.56
CA CYS A 40 8.30 2.34 19.37
C CYS A 40 9.31 3.27 20.07
N SER A 41 9.04 4.57 20.12
CA SER A 41 9.91 5.53 20.84
C SER A 41 9.81 5.44 22.36
N GLN A 42 8.74 4.87 22.90
CA GLN A 42 8.52 4.70 24.34
C GLN A 42 9.06 3.37 24.89
N GLY A 43 9.30 2.40 24.03
CA GLY A 43 9.81 1.09 24.41
C GLY A 43 9.99 0.15 23.23
N VAL A 44 10.64 -0.99 23.45
CA VAL A 44 10.84 -2.01 22.43
C VAL A 44 9.54 -2.76 22.23
N LEU A 45 9.00 -2.68 21.02
CA LEU A 45 7.87 -3.49 20.58
C LEU A 45 8.36 -4.72 19.80
N PRO A 46 7.72 -5.88 19.96
CA PRO A 46 8.03 -7.02 19.12
C PRO A 46 7.60 -6.77 17.66
N PRO A 47 8.36 -7.27 16.68
CA PRO A 47 7.91 -7.28 15.29
C PRO A 47 6.51 -7.90 15.15
N TRP A 48 5.76 -7.47 14.16
CA TRP A 48 4.36 -7.85 13.94
C TRP A 48 3.38 -7.30 14.99
N THR A 49 3.79 -6.33 15.82
CA THR A 49 2.83 -5.49 16.54
C THR A 49 2.02 -4.68 15.55
N VAL A 50 0.70 -4.66 15.72
CA VAL A 50 -0.26 -4.00 14.82
C VAL A 50 -1.00 -2.90 15.58
N VAL A 51 -1.14 -1.74 14.96
CA VAL A 51 -2.11 -0.70 15.35
C VAL A 51 -3.19 -0.65 14.27
N VAL A 52 -4.45 -0.73 14.69
CA VAL A 52 -5.61 -0.54 13.81
C VAL A 52 -6.55 0.48 14.43
N ALA A 53 -7.18 1.31 13.61
CA ALA A 53 -8.10 2.33 14.07
C ALA A 53 -9.40 2.31 13.26
N ALA A 54 -10.52 2.65 13.93
CA ALA A 54 -11.79 2.84 13.23
C ALA A 54 -11.79 4.16 12.44
N GLU A 55 -11.05 5.17 12.94
CA GLU A 55 -10.94 6.49 12.32
C GLU A 55 -9.53 7.08 12.49
N GLN A 56 -9.08 7.84 11.49
CA GLN A 56 -7.87 8.68 11.60
C GLN A 56 -8.24 10.16 11.39
N SER A 57 -7.97 11.00 12.38
CA SER A 57 -8.23 12.46 12.30
C SER A 57 -7.20 13.22 11.45
N ALA A 58 -6.01 12.64 11.22
CA ALA A 58 -4.93 13.19 10.44
C ALA A 58 -4.19 12.08 9.66
N GLY A 59 -4.95 11.22 8.95
CA GLY A 59 -4.40 10.15 8.14
C GLY A 59 -3.41 10.68 7.10
N ARG A 60 -2.29 9.98 6.89
CA ARG A 60 -1.19 10.42 6.05
C ARG A 60 -0.97 9.52 4.85
N GLY A 61 -0.63 10.17 3.73
CA GLY A 61 -0.10 9.52 2.54
C GLY A 61 1.31 10.02 2.23
N ARG A 62 1.88 9.60 1.10
CA ARG A 62 3.19 10.09 0.63
C ARG A 62 3.12 11.57 0.25
N LEU A 63 4.28 12.26 0.35
CA LEU A 63 4.43 13.67 -0.04
C LEU A 63 3.43 14.58 0.68
N ASP A 64 3.25 14.36 1.99
CA ASP A 64 2.37 15.13 2.88
C ASP A 64 0.89 15.20 2.43
N ARG A 65 0.45 14.24 1.62
CA ARG A 65 -0.97 14.12 1.25
C ARG A 65 -1.78 13.56 2.43
N ASN A 66 -2.99 14.06 2.56
CA ASN A 66 -3.94 13.53 3.52
C ASN A 66 -4.57 12.22 3.00
N TRP A 67 -4.79 11.28 3.93
CA TRP A 67 -5.59 10.09 3.73
C TRP A 67 -6.89 10.23 4.54
N GLN A 68 -8.04 10.19 3.88
CA GLN A 68 -9.33 10.23 4.58
C GLN A 68 -9.64 8.84 5.16
N SER A 69 -10.07 8.82 6.40
CA SER A 69 -10.28 7.59 7.17
C SER A 69 -11.50 7.77 8.07
N GLU A 70 -12.68 7.73 7.46
CA GLU A 70 -13.94 7.85 8.19
C GLU A 70 -14.30 6.55 8.91
N PRO A 71 -15.02 6.61 10.04
CA PRO A 71 -15.45 5.45 10.80
C PRO A 71 -16.20 4.43 9.91
N GLY A 72 -15.79 3.16 9.96
CA GLY A 72 -16.41 2.08 9.19
C GLY A 72 -16.15 2.11 7.67
N GLY A 73 -15.49 3.13 7.14
CA GLY A 73 -15.25 3.28 5.70
C GLY A 73 -14.21 2.31 5.15
N GLY A 74 -13.26 1.86 5.97
CA GLY A 74 -12.17 1.02 5.48
C GLY A 74 -11.27 0.44 6.55
N LEU A 75 -10.19 -0.19 6.10
CA LEU A 75 -9.11 -0.70 6.93
C LEU A 75 -7.98 0.33 7.02
N TRP A 76 -7.71 0.80 8.23
CA TRP A 76 -6.62 1.71 8.55
C TRP A 76 -5.72 1.03 9.59
N CYS A 77 -4.61 0.47 9.15
CA CYS A 77 -3.70 -0.23 10.06
C CYS A 77 -2.23 0.05 9.76
N SER A 78 -1.40 -0.19 10.75
CA SER A 78 0.05 -0.11 10.66
C SER A 78 0.68 -1.29 11.36
N VAL A 79 1.72 -1.86 10.74
CA VAL A 79 2.41 -3.07 11.19
C VAL A 79 3.88 -2.76 11.39
N LEU A 80 4.46 -3.20 12.53
CA LEU A 80 5.90 -3.13 12.76
C LEU A 80 6.59 -4.32 12.11
N VAL A 81 7.48 -4.06 11.16
CA VAL A 81 8.24 -5.09 10.45
C VAL A 81 9.72 -4.93 10.72
N ASP A 82 10.40 -6.03 11.00
CA ASP A 82 11.85 -6.11 11.14
C ASP A 82 12.47 -6.65 9.85
N LEU A 83 13.36 -5.87 9.24
CA LEU A 83 14.11 -6.21 8.04
C LEU A 83 15.60 -6.43 8.35
N SER A 84 15.92 -7.00 9.52
CA SER A 84 17.30 -7.30 9.90
C SER A 84 17.99 -8.17 8.85
N GLY A 85 19.13 -7.68 8.35
CA GLY A 85 19.89 -8.32 7.29
C GLY A 85 19.44 -8.00 5.87
N CYS A 86 18.44 -7.12 5.68
CA CYS A 86 18.00 -6.68 4.37
C CYS A 86 18.81 -5.46 3.88
N ASP A 87 19.49 -5.61 2.74
CA ASP A 87 20.25 -4.51 2.11
C ASP A 87 19.39 -3.66 1.15
N VAL A 88 18.18 -4.11 0.83
CA VAL A 88 17.28 -3.45 -0.14
C VAL A 88 15.89 -3.14 0.43
N PRO A 89 15.79 -2.41 1.57
CA PRO A 89 14.51 -2.13 2.22
C PRO A 89 13.54 -1.31 1.34
N THR A 90 14.05 -0.72 0.27
CA THR A 90 13.25 0.01 -0.75
C THR A 90 12.22 -0.87 -1.47
N TRP A 91 12.36 -2.20 -1.37
CA TRP A 91 11.36 -3.16 -1.86
C TRP A 91 10.14 -3.31 -0.93
N LEU A 92 10.23 -2.90 0.33
CA LEU A 92 9.14 -3.09 1.30
C LEU A 92 7.79 -2.51 0.85
N PRO A 93 7.70 -1.31 0.24
CA PRO A 93 6.43 -0.80 -0.27
C PRO A 93 5.82 -1.70 -1.36
N LEU A 94 6.66 -2.29 -2.21
CA LEU A 94 6.23 -3.13 -3.32
C LEU A 94 5.78 -4.51 -2.81
N VAL A 95 6.51 -5.06 -1.86
CA VAL A 95 6.16 -6.32 -1.16
C VAL A 95 4.85 -6.15 -0.39
N ALA A 96 4.66 -5.04 0.32
CA ALA A 96 3.39 -4.74 0.99
C ALA A 96 2.25 -4.52 -0.01
N GLY A 97 2.52 -3.90 -1.16
CA GLY A 97 1.58 -3.77 -2.26
C GLY A 97 1.11 -5.13 -2.80
N LEU A 98 2.05 -6.05 -3.04
CA LEU A 98 1.75 -7.43 -3.44
C LEU A 98 0.90 -8.15 -2.40
N ALA A 99 1.22 -7.96 -1.11
CA ALA A 99 0.47 -8.58 -0.04
C ALA A 99 -1.00 -8.12 0.00
N VAL A 100 -1.24 -6.81 -0.15
CA VAL A 100 -2.60 -6.26 -0.24
C VAL A 100 -3.31 -6.74 -1.51
N PHE A 101 -2.61 -6.74 -2.65
CA PHE A 101 -3.12 -7.25 -3.91
C PHE A 101 -3.59 -8.71 -3.79
N ASP A 102 -2.73 -9.60 -3.29
CA ASP A 102 -3.04 -11.02 -3.17
C ASP A 102 -4.17 -11.27 -2.16
N ALA A 103 -4.16 -10.58 -1.01
CA ALA A 103 -5.22 -10.68 0.00
C ALA A 103 -6.59 -10.26 -0.56
N CYS A 104 -6.68 -9.10 -1.19
CA CYS A 104 -7.94 -8.61 -1.72
C CYS A 104 -8.39 -9.37 -2.97
N THR A 105 -7.47 -9.92 -3.75
CA THR A 105 -7.81 -10.81 -4.88
C THR A 105 -8.41 -12.13 -4.38
N GLN A 106 -7.91 -12.68 -3.28
CA GLN A 106 -8.51 -13.86 -2.64
C GLN A 106 -9.93 -13.59 -2.10
N LEU A 107 -10.24 -12.34 -1.77
CA LEU A 107 -11.59 -11.89 -1.39
C LEU A 107 -12.49 -11.59 -2.59
N GLY A 108 -12.02 -11.81 -3.82
CA GLY A 108 -12.81 -11.70 -5.05
C GLY A 108 -12.58 -10.43 -5.87
N ALA A 109 -11.69 -9.52 -5.44
CA ALA A 109 -11.42 -8.29 -6.19
C ALA A 109 -10.52 -8.55 -7.41
N THR A 110 -10.79 -7.85 -8.51
CA THR A 110 -9.88 -7.77 -9.67
C THR A 110 -9.07 -6.48 -9.57
N LEU A 111 -7.76 -6.62 -9.36
CA LEU A 111 -6.88 -5.53 -8.96
C LEU A 111 -5.65 -5.40 -9.85
N GLU A 112 -5.00 -4.25 -9.74
CA GLU A 112 -3.70 -3.94 -10.29
C GLU A 112 -2.88 -3.17 -9.25
N LEU A 113 -1.55 -3.26 -9.36
CA LEU A 113 -0.66 -2.39 -8.60
C LEU A 113 -0.27 -1.19 -9.46
N LYS A 114 -0.20 -0.02 -8.85
CA LYS A 114 0.34 1.19 -9.47
C LYS A 114 1.55 1.65 -8.68
N TRP A 115 2.70 1.66 -9.36
CA TRP A 115 3.95 2.08 -8.71
C TRP A 115 3.84 3.52 -8.19
N PRO A 116 4.40 3.81 -6.99
CA PRO A 116 5.16 2.87 -6.16
C PRO A 116 4.34 2.18 -5.06
N ASN A 117 3.13 2.59 -4.75
CA ASN A 117 2.48 2.26 -3.49
C ASN A 117 0.95 2.21 -3.52
N ASP A 118 0.34 2.28 -4.68
CA ASP A 118 -1.11 2.26 -4.82
C ASP A 118 -1.61 0.88 -5.29
N VAL A 119 -2.74 0.47 -4.72
CA VAL A 119 -3.55 -0.66 -5.20
C VAL A 119 -4.78 -0.10 -5.87
N THR A 120 -5.09 -0.56 -7.09
CA THR A 120 -6.16 -0.01 -7.92
C THR A 120 -7.09 -1.11 -8.42
N ALA A 121 -8.34 -0.74 -8.72
CA ALA A 121 -9.29 -1.58 -9.43
C ALA A 121 -9.88 -0.76 -10.60
N GLY A 122 -9.73 -1.25 -11.83
CA GLY A 122 -10.18 -0.54 -13.02
C GLY A 122 -9.59 0.88 -13.16
N GLY A 123 -8.36 1.08 -12.69
CA GLY A 123 -7.67 2.38 -12.66
C GLY A 123 -8.07 3.31 -11.52
N ALA A 124 -9.12 2.99 -10.73
CA ALA A 124 -9.53 3.74 -9.54
C ALA A 124 -8.76 3.24 -8.30
N LYS A 125 -8.41 4.15 -7.40
CA LYS A 125 -7.61 3.83 -6.20
C LYS A 125 -8.44 3.10 -5.15
N LEU A 126 -8.07 1.86 -4.83
CA LEU A 126 -8.62 1.06 -3.75
C LEU A 126 -7.89 1.32 -2.43
N GLY A 127 -6.57 1.37 -2.47
CA GLY A 127 -5.75 1.46 -1.27
C GLY A 127 -4.37 2.05 -1.53
N GLY A 128 -3.63 2.27 -0.45
CA GLY A 128 -2.27 2.78 -0.50
C GLY A 128 -1.41 2.31 0.66
N ILE A 129 -0.11 2.24 0.42
CA ILE A 129 0.91 1.84 1.39
C ILE A 129 1.79 3.05 1.73
N LEU A 130 2.10 3.22 3.02
CA LEU A 130 3.03 4.23 3.52
C LEU A 130 4.06 3.58 4.43
N ILE A 131 5.32 3.58 4.00
CA ILE A 131 6.42 3.03 4.79
C ILE A 131 7.16 4.17 5.49
N GLU A 132 7.39 4.00 6.79
CA GLU A 132 8.15 4.94 7.61
C GLU A 132 9.12 4.19 8.54
N SER A 133 10.23 4.85 8.90
CA SER A 133 11.15 4.29 9.89
C SER A 133 10.51 4.25 11.27
N ALA A 134 10.66 3.16 11.99
CA ALA A 134 10.23 3.05 13.39
C ALA A 134 11.20 3.72 14.39
N GLY A 135 12.28 4.33 13.89
CA GLY A 135 13.32 4.97 14.73
C GLY A 135 14.47 4.04 15.13
N ALA A 136 14.27 2.74 15.19
CA ALA A 136 15.34 1.76 15.39
C ALA A 136 15.90 1.29 14.02
N PRO A 137 17.19 0.94 13.94
CA PRO A 137 17.75 0.38 12.72
C PRO A 137 16.97 -0.84 12.24
N GLN A 138 16.70 -0.90 10.94
CA GLN A 138 16.02 -2.03 10.27
C GLN A 138 14.57 -2.31 10.73
N GLN A 139 14.01 -1.49 11.60
CA GLN A 139 12.58 -1.54 11.95
C GLN A 139 11.78 -0.51 11.17
N TRP A 140 10.70 -0.99 10.54
CA TRP A 140 9.87 -0.21 9.65
C TRP A 140 8.40 -0.32 10.02
N VAL A 141 7.69 0.78 9.93
CA VAL A 141 6.23 0.83 10.05
C VAL A 141 5.63 0.76 8.67
N VAL A 142 4.83 -0.27 8.44
CA VAL A 142 4.07 -0.49 7.21
C VAL A 142 2.65 -0.03 7.43
N GLY A 143 2.33 1.18 6.98
CA GLY A 143 0.96 1.71 6.97
C GLY A 143 0.19 1.20 5.77
N ILE A 144 -1.02 0.71 6.00
CA ILE A 144 -1.92 0.18 4.99
C ILE A 144 -3.29 0.84 5.14
N GLY A 145 -3.72 1.52 4.08
CA GLY A 145 -5.06 2.07 3.98
C GLY A 145 -5.82 1.41 2.83
N ILE A 146 -7.00 0.84 3.10
CA ILE A 146 -7.85 0.19 2.10
C ILE A 146 -9.28 0.69 2.27
N ASN A 147 -9.88 1.19 1.20
CA ASN A 147 -11.31 1.49 1.17
C ASN A 147 -12.08 0.16 1.15
N VAL A 148 -12.84 -0.13 2.20
CA VAL A 148 -13.61 -1.39 2.30
C VAL A 148 -15.07 -1.17 1.98
N ALA A 149 -15.74 -0.30 2.72
CA ALA A 149 -17.17 -0.01 2.55
C ALA A 149 -17.43 1.20 1.66
N VAL A 150 -16.59 2.24 1.76
CA VAL A 150 -16.79 3.53 1.06
C VAL A 150 -15.45 4.08 0.56
N ALA A 151 -15.49 4.71 -0.60
CA ALA A 151 -14.38 5.46 -1.18
C ALA A 151 -14.74 6.96 -1.29
N HIS A 152 -13.90 7.83 -0.75
CA HIS A 152 -14.24 9.26 -0.57
C HIS A 152 -13.62 10.20 -1.60
N PHE A 153 -12.59 9.76 -2.34
CA PHE A 153 -11.93 10.62 -3.32
C PHE A 153 -12.44 10.39 -4.74
N PRO A 154 -12.41 11.41 -5.60
CA PRO A 154 -12.54 11.20 -7.03
C PRO A 154 -11.52 10.17 -7.52
N ASN A 155 -11.93 9.27 -8.41
CA ASN A 155 -11.13 8.14 -8.91
C ASN A 155 -10.66 7.17 -7.80
N SER A 156 -11.43 6.99 -6.75
CA SER A 156 -11.27 5.91 -5.79
C SER A 156 -12.45 4.94 -5.81
N VAL A 157 -12.22 3.74 -5.30
CA VAL A 157 -13.16 2.63 -5.27
C VAL A 157 -13.02 1.91 -3.95
N ALA A 158 -14.08 1.29 -3.44
CA ALA A 158 -14.07 0.44 -2.25
C ALA A 158 -14.17 -1.05 -2.64
N LEU A 159 -13.79 -1.94 -1.72
CA LEU A 159 -13.98 -3.38 -1.92
C LEU A 159 -15.45 -3.74 -2.10
N ALA A 160 -16.35 -3.03 -1.42
CA ALA A 160 -17.80 -3.20 -1.57
C ALA A 160 -18.31 -2.93 -2.99
N ASP A 161 -17.58 -2.14 -3.79
CA ASP A 161 -17.95 -1.84 -5.18
C ASP A 161 -17.48 -2.92 -6.16
N VAL A 162 -16.51 -3.77 -5.75
CA VAL A 162 -15.81 -4.71 -6.66
C VAL A 162 -15.78 -6.16 -6.18
N CYS A 163 -16.34 -6.44 -5.00
CA CYS A 163 -16.48 -7.79 -4.45
C CYS A 163 -17.94 -8.12 -4.15
N GLU A 164 -18.34 -9.35 -4.43
CA GLU A 164 -19.66 -9.88 -4.06
C GLU A 164 -19.51 -11.29 -3.46
N PRO A 165 -19.85 -11.47 -2.16
CA PRO A 165 -20.31 -10.45 -1.21
C PRO A 165 -19.21 -9.44 -0.84
N ALA A 166 -19.61 -8.24 -0.40
CA ALA A 166 -18.68 -7.25 0.12
C ALA A 166 -17.99 -7.79 1.40
N PRO A 167 -16.66 -7.72 1.48
CA PRO A 167 -15.94 -8.22 2.66
C PRO A 167 -16.07 -7.26 3.85
N GLU A 168 -16.07 -7.83 5.06
CA GLU A 168 -16.01 -7.04 6.29
C GLU A 168 -14.57 -6.65 6.65
N VAL A 169 -14.38 -5.50 7.30
CA VAL A 169 -13.06 -4.98 7.69
C VAL A 169 -12.21 -5.99 8.46
N PRO A 170 -12.73 -6.76 9.45
CA PRO A 170 -11.94 -7.76 10.15
C PRO A 170 -11.40 -8.85 9.22
N ASN A 171 -12.18 -9.32 8.25
CA ASN A 171 -11.76 -10.33 7.29
C ASN A 171 -10.66 -9.80 6.36
N VAL A 172 -10.78 -8.54 5.94
CA VAL A 172 -9.74 -7.86 5.15
C VAL A 172 -8.45 -7.73 5.97
N LEU A 173 -8.53 -7.32 7.25
CA LEU A 173 -7.38 -7.22 8.14
C LEU A 173 -6.63 -8.55 8.26
N ILE A 174 -7.35 -9.66 8.55
CA ILE A 174 -6.76 -11.00 8.71
C ILE A 174 -6.08 -11.42 7.40
N ALA A 175 -6.76 -11.26 6.27
CA ALA A 175 -6.22 -11.62 4.97
C ALA A 175 -4.96 -10.83 4.62
N VAL A 176 -4.99 -9.51 4.85
CA VAL A 176 -3.86 -8.60 4.57
C VAL A 176 -2.66 -8.91 5.48
N LEU A 177 -2.88 -9.09 6.78
CA LEU A 177 -1.79 -9.41 7.72
C LEU A 177 -1.18 -10.79 7.39
N GLY A 178 -1.99 -11.79 7.11
CA GLY A 178 -1.52 -13.13 6.73
C GLY A 178 -0.70 -13.09 5.43
N SER A 179 -1.18 -12.36 4.43
CA SER A 179 -0.48 -12.18 3.16
C SER A 179 0.83 -11.40 3.35
N LEU A 180 0.81 -10.29 4.12
CA LEU A 180 2.01 -9.50 4.39
C LEU A 180 3.08 -10.34 5.09
N HIS A 181 2.70 -11.11 6.11
CA HIS A 181 3.61 -12.01 6.80
C HIS A 181 4.22 -13.03 5.84
N SER A 182 3.40 -13.66 5.01
CA SER A 182 3.85 -14.65 4.01
C SER A 182 4.85 -14.06 3.02
N HIS A 183 4.57 -12.86 2.47
CA HIS A 183 5.45 -12.19 1.53
C HIS A 183 6.78 -11.76 2.15
N VAL A 184 6.76 -11.20 3.36
CA VAL A 184 7.98 -10.78 4.07
C VAL A 184 8.83 -11.98 4.46
N GLU A 185 8.23 -13.06 5.00
CA GLU A 185 8.97 -14.26 5.36
C GLU A 185 9.51 -15.01 4.12
N SER A 186 8.76 -15.04 3.02
CA SER A 186 9.26 -15.58 1.76
C SER A 186 10.48 -14.81 1.26
N TRP A 187 10.43 -13.48 1.33
CA TRP A 187 11.53 -12.61 0.94
C TRP A 187 12.74 -12.77 1.88
N ARG A 188 12.52 -12.87 3.19
CA ARG A 188 13.56 -13.17 4.19
C ARG A 188 14.23 -14.52 3.91
N ASN A 189 13.43 -15.57 3.66
CA ASN A 189 13.93 -16.91 3.37
C ASN A 189 14.71 -17.01 2.05
N ALA A 190 14.47 -16.07 1.14
CA ALA A 190 15.27 -15.89 -0.07
C ALA A 190 16.53 -15.03 0.15
N ASN A 191 16.97 -14.82 1.41
CA ASN A 191 18.07 -13.93 1.78
C ASN A 191 17.88 -12.50 1.25
N TRP A 192 16.65 -12.01 1.28
CA TRP A 192 16.25 -10.68 0.80
C TRP A 192 16.50 -10.45 -0.71
N ASP A 193 16.63 -11.53 -1.49
CA ASP A 193 16.64 -11.43 -2.95
C ASP A 193 15.23 -11.06 -3.46
N PRO A 194 15.05 -9.91 -4.09
CA PRO A 194 13.73 -9.47 -4.55
C PRO A 194 13.29 -10.12 -5.87
N SER A 195 14.07 -11.01 -6.47
CA SER A 195 13.82 -11.54 -7.83
C SER A 195 12.42 -12.14 -8.01
N SER A 196 11.96 -12.93 -7.04
CA SER A 196 10.61 -13.54 -7.09
C SER A 196 9.50 -12.50 -6.92
N GLN A 197 9.72 -11.54 -6.02
CA GLN A 197 8.79 -10.42 -5.79
C GLN A 197 8.74 -9.49 -7.01
N SER A 198 9.90 -9.23 -7.62
CA SER A 198 10.03 -8.41 -8.82
C SER A 198 9.24 -9.01 -10.00
N ALA A 199 9.42 -10.31 -10.27
CA ALA A 199 8.70 -11.00 -11.34
C ALA A 199 7.18 -10.94 -11.12
N ARG A 200 6.72 -11.17 -9.87
CA ARG A 200 5.31 -11.09 -9.51
C ARG A 200 4.77 -9.67 -9.63
N TYR A 201 5.49 -8.67 -9.08
CA TYR A 201 5.11 -7.27 -9.15
C TYR A 201 4.99 -6.80 -10.60
N HIS A 202 5.96 -7.15 -11.45
CA HIS A 202 5.96 -6.82 -12.87
C HIS A 202 4.70 -7.35 -13.58
N SER A 203 4.23 -8.54 -13.23
CA SER A 203 3.06 -9.17 -13.87
C SER A 203 1.72 -8.50 -13.51
N VAL A 204 1.65 -7.72 -12.42
CA VAL A 204 0.42 -7.10 -11.92
C VAL A 204 0.49 -5.57 -11.82
N CYS A 205 1.64 -4.98 -12.19
CA CYS A 205 1.85 -3.53 -12.11
C CYS A 205 1.39 -2.83 -13.39
N SER A 206 0.31 -2.07 -13.31
CA SER A 206 -0.24 -1.29 -14.42
C SER A 206 0.65 -0.13 -14.89
N SER A 207 1.67 0.25 -14.09
CA SER A 207 2.63 1.29 -14.51
C SER A 207 3.69 0.78 -15.48
N ILE A 208 3.88 -0.53 -15.59
CA ILE A 208 4.84 -1.14 -16.52
C ILE A 208 4.14 -1.42 -17.84
N GLY A 209 4.73 -1.02 -18.95
CA GLY A 209 4.13 -1.05 -20.29
C GLY A 209 3.15 0.08 -20.57
N ALA A 210 2.95 1.02 -19.62
CA ALA A 210 2.03 2.13 -19.77
C ALA A 210 2.74 3.44 -20.07
N THR A 211 2.05 4.35 -20.77
CA THR A 211 2.47 5.74 -20.89
C THR A 211 2.08 6.50 -19.61
N LEU A 212 3.06 7.10 -18.97
CA LEU A 212 2.95 7.74 -17.68
C LEU A 212 3.22 9.25 -17.79
N SER A 213 2.46 10.05 -17.07
CA SER A 213 2.81 11.43 -16.74
C SER A 213 3.58 11.41 -15.42
N ILE A 214 4.79 11.92 -15.42
CA ILE A 214 5.72 11.90 -14.28
C ILE A 214 5.97 13.33 -13.85
N THR A 215 5.75 13.59 -12.56
CA THR A 215 6.05 14.86 -11.92
C THR A 215 7.14 14.64 -10.89
N ARG A 216 8.31 15.21 -11.10
CA ARG A 216 9.42 15.26 -10.14
C ARG A 216 9.40 16.59 -9.39
N PRO A 217 9.91 16.63 -8.15
CA PRO A 217 10.09 17.90 -7.45
C PRO A 217 10.94 18.88 -8.28
N ASN A 218 10.44 20.10 -8.43
CA ASN A 218 11.12 21.20 -9.17
C ASN A 218 11.34 20.93 -10.68
N GLU A 219 10.63 20.00 -11.28
CA GLU A 219 10.62 19.76 -12.73
C GLU A 219 9.21 19.93 -13.30
N GLU A 220 9.14 20.35 -14.57
CA GLU A 220 7.88 20.33 -15.32
C GLU A 220 7.44 18.88 -15.57
N PRO A 221 6.13 18.59 -15.47
CA PRO A 221 5.62 17.24 -15.79
C PRO A 221 6.02 16.82 -17.20
N PHE A 222 6.40 15.56 -17.34
CA PHE A 222 6.76 14.99 -18.64
C PHE A 222 6.15 13.59 -18.83
N THR A 223 6.07 13.15 -20.07
CA THR A 223 5.55 11.83 -20.44
C THR A 223 6.69 10.85 -20.71
N ALA A 224 6.56 9.63 -20.20
CA ALA A 224 7.48 8.52 -20.43
C ALA A 224 6.76 7.18 -20.41
N GLU A 225 7.37 6.13 -20.97
CA GLU A 225 6.88 4.77 -20.82
C GLU A 225 7.53 4.11 -19.62
N GLY A 226 6.76 3.46 -18.75
CA GLY A 226 7.26 2.61 -17.68
C GLY A 226 7.73 1.28 -18.28
N ILE A 227 9.02 0.94 -18.18
CA ILE A 227 9.58 -0.24 -18.86
C ILE A 227 10.02 -1.35 -17.91
N GLY A 228 10.01 -1.11 -16.60
CA GLY A 228 10.39 -2.11 -15.60
C GLY A 228 10.78 -1.50 -14.27
N LEU A 229 11.43 -2.32 -13.45
CA LEU A 229 12.01 -1.92 -12.16
C LEU A 229 13.51 -2.20 -12.17
N ASP A 230 14.28 -1.39 -11.44
CA ASP A 230 15.67 -1.70 -11.13
C ASP A 230 15.80 -2.67 -9.94
N GLU A 231 17.06 -3.02 -9.59
CA GLU A 231 17.38 -3.92 -8.47
C GLU A 231 16.88 -3.39 -7.12
N SER A 232 16.67 -2.09 -6.99
CA SER A 232 16.14 -1.43 -5.79
C SER A 232 14.62 -1.24 -5.80
N GLY A 233 13.92 -1.72 -6.83
CA GLY A 233 12.46 -1.54 -6.97
C GLY A 233 12.04 -0.15 -7.47
N HIS A 234 12.98 0.66 -7.96
CA HIS A 234 12.64 1.94 -8.57
C HIS A 234 12.12 1.75 -9.99
N LEU A 235 11.20 2.60 -10.41
CA LEU A 235 10.62 2.54 -11.75
C LEU A 235 11.65 2.98 -12.80
N VAL A 236 11.88 2.14 -13.78
CA VAL A 236 12.69 2.44 -14.97
C VAL A 236 11.75 2.95 -16.06
N ILE A 237 12.09 4.10 -16.65
CA ILE A 237 11.29 4.74 -17.70
C ILE A 237 12.09 4.93 -18.98
N ALA A 238 11.40 4.91 -20.11
CA ALA A 238 11.92 5.26 -21.42
C ALA A 238 11.28 6.55 -21.95
N ARG A 239 12.10 7.45 -22.48
CA ARG A 239 11.67 8.68 -23.17
C ARG A 239 12.22 8.69 -24.57
N ALA A 240 11.44 9.17 -25.54
CA ALA A 240 11.89 9.30 -26.92
C ALA A 240 13.21 10.06 -27.03
N GLY A 241 14.22 9.43 -27.67
CA GLY A 241 15.53 10.03 -27.90
C GLY A 241 16.44 10.14 -26.66
N LYS A 242 16.07 9.55 -25.51
CA LYS A 242 16.89 9.50 -24.29
C LYS A 242 17.22 8.06 -23.90
N LYS A 243 18.28 7.90 -23.10
CA LYS A 243 18.55 6.61 -22.42
C LYS A 243 17.46 6.36 -21.36
N ALA A 244 17.31 5.09 -20.97
CA ALA A 244 16.46 4.73 -19.85
C ALA A 244 16.87 5.50 -18.58
N GLU A 245 15.88 6.00 -17.85
CA GLU A 245 16.05 6.80 -16.62
C GLU A 245 15.42 6.06 -15.44
N ILE A 246 15.99 6.21 -14.25
CA ILE A 246 15.45 5.66 -13.00
C ILE A 246 14.64 6.74 -12.28
N VAL A 247 13.45 6.39 -11.81
CA VAL A 247 12.58 7.25 -11.01
C VAL A 247 12.56 6.71 -9.59
N VAL A 248 13.22 7.42 -8.67
CA VAL A 248 13.32 7.03 -7.24
C VAL A 248 12.12 7.53 -6.45
N ALA A 249 11.72 8.81 -6.67
CA ALA A 249 10.58 9.43 -6.02
C ALA A 249 9.92 10.40 -7.00
N ALA A 250 8.65 10.17 -7.31
CA ALA A 250 7.86 11.03 -8.17
C ALA A 250 6.37 10.76 -7.97
N ASP A 251 5.54 11.68 -8.42
CA ASP A 251 4.16 11.40 -8.72
C ASP A 251 4.07 10.78 -10.11
N VAL A 252 3.46 9.61 -10.16
CA VAL A 252 3.22 8.89 -11.40
C VAL A 252 1.71 8.78 -11.62
N VAL A 253 1.25 9.29 -12.75
CA VAL A 253 -0.14 9.19 -13.18
C VAL A 253 -0.16 8.54 -14.57
N HIS A 254 -1.08 7.63 -14.82
CA HIS A 254 -1.28 7.11 -16.17
C HIS A 254 -1.71 8.27 -17.08
N ALA A 255 -0.97 8.53 -18.13
CA ALA A 255 -1.32 9.57 -19.07
C ALA A 255 -2.56 9.11 -19.87
N THR A 256 -3.62 9.89 -19.80
CA THR A 256 -4.74 9.72 -20.74
C THR A 256 -4.25 10.25 -22.07
N LEU A 257 -3.97 9.37 -23.02
CA LEU A 257 -3.72 9.77 -24.40
C LEU A 257 -5.02 10.41 -24.91
N ALA A 258 -4.99 11.66 -25.32
CA ALA A 258 -6.08 12.26 -26.04
C ALA A 258 -6.43 11.34 -27.23
N PRO A 259 -7.73 11.05 -27.51
CA PRO A 259 -8.09 10.21 -28.63
C PRO A 259 -7.46 10.82 -29.88
N CYS A 260 -6.74 9.99 -30.63
CA CYS A 260 -6.15 10.39 -31.90
C CYS A 260 -7.31 10.82 -32.82
N ILE A 261 -7.49 12.12 -33.01
CA ILE A 261 -8.45 12.63 -33.98
C ILE A 261 -7.90 12.21 -35.34
N PRO A 262 -8.55 11.34 -36.09
CA PRO A 262 -8.11 10.99 -37.43
C PRO A 262 -8.05 12.28 -38.24
N LYS A 263 -6.87 12.62 -38.74
CA LYS A 263 -6.75 13.70 -39.73
C LYS A 263 -7.53 13.22 -40.98
N ASN A 264 -8.74 13.77 -41.16
CA ASN A 264 -9.44 13.62 -42.42
C ASN A 264 -8.57 14.27 -43.51
N PHE A 265 -8.06 13.46 -44.41
CA PHE A 265 -7.52 13.87 -45.69
C PHE A 265 -8.65 14.10 -46.69
#